data_0dd89a2966c273ea25363b62e1e9de9d
#
_entry.id   0dd89a2966c273ea25363b62e1e9de9d
#
_cell.length_a   1.000
_cell.length_b   1.000
_cell.length_c   1.000
_cell.angle_alpha   90.00
_cell.angle_beta   90.00
_cell.angle_gamma   90.00
#
_symmetry.space_group_name_H-M   'P 1'
#
loop_
_entity.id
_entity.type
_entity.pdbx_description
1 polymer ?
#
loop_
_entity_poly.entity_id
_entity_poly.type
_entity_poly.pdbx_seq_one_letter_code
_entity_poly.pdbx_strand_id
1 'polypeptide(L)'
;PLLNILVWLLPLMLVWTLLRTRLFKGWFGERLVRLRAHFRLDRQVYRRLHDVTLITPDGTTQIDHVFVSPFGIFVLETKHMKGWIFGGEKQAQWTQLIYKKRFAFQNPNRQNYKHLKALQAALGIGPDFVHSVIVFVGPGTFKTRMPANVTRGGGWVHYIKSFQQTVFSEAQVTAMLQTLQAGRLAPTLATRREH
;
A
#
# COMPACT_ATOMS: atom_id res chain seq x y z
N PRO A 1 -31.97 -35.96 -3.76
CA PRO A 1 -30.96 -35.38 -4.65
C PRO A 1 -30.81 -33.85 -4.48
N LEU A 2 -31.90 -33.09 -4.41
CA LEU A 2 -31.88 -31.61 -4.28
C LEU A 2 -31.18 -31.12 -3.00
N LEU A 3 -31.41 -31.77 -1.85
CA LEU A 3 -30.77 -31.40 -0.58
C LEU A 3 -29.23 -31.51 -0.65
N ASN A 4 -28.71 -32.55 -1.31
CA ASN A 4 -27.27 -32.73 -1.46
C ASN A 4 -26.64 -31.65 -2.35
N ILE A 5 -27.36 -31.19 -3.37
CA ILE A 5 -26.91 -30.08 -4.23
C ILE A 5 -26.87 -28.78 -3.42
N LEU A 6 -27.89 -28.51 -2.58
CA LEU A 6 -27.93 -27.32 -1.72
C LEU A 6 -26.77 -27.28 -0.71
N VAL A 7 -26.40 -28.43 -0.12
CA VAL A 7 -25.29 -28.56 0.84
C VAL A 7 -23.97 -28.11 0.23
N TRP A 8 -23.74 -28.36 -1.05
CA TRP A 8 -22.52 -27.93 -1.75
C TRP A 8 -22.61 -26.52 -2.35
N LEU A 9 -23.81 -26.06 -2.76
CA LEU A 9 -23.99 -24.73 -3.35
C LEU A 9 -23.91 -23.62 -2.29
N LEU A 10 -24.40 -23.84 -1.06
CA LEU A 10 -24.35 -22.83 -0.01
C LEU A 10 -22.92 -22.40 0.36
N PRO A 11 -21.96 -23.28 0.64
CA PRO A 11 -20.57 -22.87 0.91
C PRO A 11 -19.92 -22.21 -0.31
N LEU A 12 -20.22 -22.65 -1.54
CA LEU A 12 -19.71 -22.01 -2.75
C LEU A 12 -20.25 -20.58 -2.91
N MET A 13 -21.54 -20.36 -2.64
CA MET A 13 -22.12 -19.01 -2.62
C MET A 13 -21.50 -18.14 -1.53
N LEU A 14 -21.28 -18.69 -0.33
CA LEU A 14 -20.63 -17.97 0.77
C LEU A 14 -19.21 -17.55 0.38
N VAL A 15 -18.41 -18.48 -0.13
CA VAL A 15 -17.06 -18.18 -0.62
C VAL A 15 -17.11 -17.12 -1.72
N TRP A 16 -18.03 -17.25 -2.68
CA TRP A 16 -18.21 -16.28 -3.76
C TRP A 16 -18.56 -14.87 -3.25
N THR A 17 -19.43 -14.77 -2.25
CA THR A 17 -19.78 -13.48 -1.63
C THR A 17 -18.59 -12.88 -0.88
N LEU A 18 -17.85 -13.69 -0.11
CA LEU A 18 -16.63 -13.25 0.59
C LEU A 18 -15.56 -12.72 -0.38
N LEU A 19 -15.31 -13.42 -1.49
CA LEU A 19 -14.35 -13.00 -2.53
C LEU A 19 -14.73 -11.67 -3.19
N ARG A 20 -16.01 -11.29 -3.17
CA ARG A 20 -16.49 -10.02 -3.71
C ARG A 20 -16.39 -8.85 -2.74
N THR A 21 -16.15 -9.10 -1.45
CA THR A 21 -16.07 -8.03 -0.44
C THR A 21 -14.91 -7.07 -0.70
N ARG A 22 -15.05 -5.82 -0.25
CA ARG A 22 -13.97 -4.81 -0.31
C ARG A 22 -12.77 -5.22 0.53
N LEU A 23 -13.03 -5.82 1.69
CA LEU A 23 -11.99 -6.29 2.62
C LEU A 23 -11.12 -7.38 1.98
N PHE A 24 -11.74 -8.39 1.37
CA PHE A 24 -11.00 -9.45 0.68
C PHE A 24 -10.15 -8.90 -0.47
N LYS A 25 -10.70 -7.98 -1.26
CA LYS A 25 -9.97 -7.36 -2.39
C LYS A 25 -8.80 -6.51 -1.91
N GLY A 26 -8.95 -5.76 -0.81
CA GLY A 26 -7.87 -5.02 -0.17
C GLY A 26 -6.75 -5.97 0.26
N TRP A 27 -7.09 -6.95 1.10
CA TRP A 27 -6.17 -7.97 1.58
C TRP A 27 -5.45 -8.71 0.44
N PHE A 28 -6.19 -9.11 -0.61
CA PHE A 28 -5.60 -9.77 -1.78
C PHE A 28 -4.61 -8.87 -2.51
N GLY A 29 -4.92 -7.57 -2.64
CA GLY A 29 -4.03 -6.59 -3.24
C GLY A 29 -2.69 -6.48 -2.51
N GLU A 30 -2.74 -6.36 -1.18
CA GLU A 30 -1.54 -6.31 -0.33
C GLU A 30 -0.73 -7.61 -0.43
N ARG A 31 -1.39 -8.78 -0.44
CA ARG A 31 -0.72 -10.08 -0.63
C ARG A 31 0.00 -10.17 -1.96
N LEU A 32 -0.60 -9.65 -3.03
CA LEU A 32 0.02 -9.60 -4.36
C LEU A 32 1.27 -8.70 -4.37
N VAL A 33 1.22 -7.56 -3.67
CA VAL A 33 2.38 -6.67 -3.50
C VAL A 33 3.50 -7.38 -2.73
N ARG A 34 3.18 -8.05 -1.61
CA ARG A 34 4.15 -8.83 -0.81
C ARG A 34 4.82 -9.92 -1.64
N LEU A 35 4.02 -10.68 -2.39
CA LEU A 35 4.52 -11.75 -3.28
C LEU A 35 5.44 -11.18 -4.35
N ARG A 36 5.03 -10.09 -5.00
CA ARG A 36 5.84 -9.44 -6.04
C ARG A 36 7.12 -8.84 -5.48
N ALA A 37 7.07 -8.23 -4.30
CA ALA A 37 8.27 -7.79 -3.58
C ALA A 37 9.23 -8.97 -3.34
N HIS A 38 8.69 -10.13 -2.94
CA HIS A 38 9.48 -11.33 -2.67
C HIS A 38 10.31 -11.77 -3.88
N PHE A 39 9.75 -11.74 -5.07
CA PHE A 39 10.42 -12.23 -6.28
C PHE A 39 11.20 -11.16 -7.04
N ARG A 40 10.92 -9.87 -6.83
CA ARG A 40 11.44 -8.80 -7.68
C ARG A 40 12.37 -7.82 -6.98
N LEU A 41 12.33 -7.75 -5.65
CA LEU A 41 13.26 -6.95 -4.86
C LEU A 41 14.20 -7.87 -4.07
N ASP A 42 15.48 -7.56 -4.09
CA ASP A 42 16.46 -8.24 -3.26
C ASP A 42 16.19 -7.94 -1.78
N ARG A 43 16.10 -8.99 -0.97
CA ARG A 43 15.85 -8.88 0.47
C ARG A 43 17.03 -8.31 1.26
N GLN A 44 18.22 -8.46 0.76
CA GLN A 44 19.41 -7.91 1.40
C GLN A 44 19.50 -6.40 1.18
N VAL A 45 19.02 -5.91 0.04
CA VAL A 45 19.01 -4.49 -0.32
C VAL A 45 17.75 -3.79 0.19
N TYR A 46 16.57 -4.37 -0.08
CA TYR A 46 15.26 -3.79 0.28
C TYR A 46 14.68 -4.52 1.48
N ARG A 47 14.98 -4.04 2.67
CA ARG A 47 14.41 -4.55 3.94
C ARG A 47 12.94 -4.19 4.03
N ARG A 48 12.10 -5.14 4.43
CA ARG A 48 10.64 -5.03 4.31
C ARG A 48 9.96 -5.03 5.66
N LEU A 49 9.07 -4.06 5.85
CA LEU A 49 8.11 -4.04 6.94
C LEU A 49 6.71 -3.96 6.34
N HIS A 50 5.77 -4.64 6.94
CA HIS A 50 4.37 -4.67 6.51
C HIS A 50 3.48 -4.40 7.71
N ASP A 51 2.30 -3.81 7.45
CA ASP A 51 1.32 -3.48 8.49
C ASP A 51 1.95 -2.67 9.63
N VAL A 52 2.65 -1.59 9.29
CA VAL A 52 3.35 -0.74 10.26
C VAL A 52 2.39 0.30 10.78
N THR A 53 1.96 0.18 12.03
CA THR A 53 1.14 1.18 12.71
C THR A 53 2.03 2.08 13.57
N LEU A 54 2.02 3.38 13.29
CA LEU A 54 2.78 4.41 14.00
C LEU A 54 1.84 5.34 14.74
N ILE A 55 2.31 5.85 15.88
CA ILE A 55 1.62 6.90 16.62
C ILE A 55 1.87 8.25 15.93
N THR A 56 0.83 9.06 15.82
CA THR A 56 0.88 10.41 15.29
C THR A 56 0.23 11.38 16.29
N PRO A 57 0.46 12.68 16.20
CA PRO A 57 -0.22 13.64 17.07
C PRO A 57 -1.75 13.54 17.08
N ASP A 58 -2.33 13.13 15.96
CA ASP A 58 -3.77 13.02 15.75
C ASP A 58 -4.31 11.59 15.91
N GLY A 59 -3.56 10.69 16.57
CA GLY A 59 -3.95 9.29 16.78
C GLY A 59 -2.94 8.30 16.22
N THR A 60 -3.35 7.42 15.31
CA THR A 60 -2.47 6.43 14.69
C THR A 60 -2.57 6.45 13.16
N THR A 61 -1.56 5.91 12.50
CA THR A 61 -1.58 5.70 11.05
C THR A 61 -1.04 4.32 10.73
N GLN A 62 -1.73 3.58 9.86
CA GLN A 62 -1.30 2.25 9.41
C GLN A 62 -0.73 2.36 7.98
N ILE A 63 0.48 1.88 7.80
CA ILE A 63 1.20 1.86 6.53
C ILE A 63 1.23 0.41 6.02
N ASP A 64 0.73 0.18 4.80
CA ASP A 64 0.63 -1.16 4.22
C ASP A 64 2.01 -1.81 4.07
N HIS A 65 2.96 -1.08 3.46
CA HIS A 65 4.31 -1.59 3.22
C HIS A 65 5.35 -0.47 3.30
N VAL A 66 6.46 -0.76 3.99
CA VAL A 66 7.66 0.08 4.05
C VAL A 66 8.84 -0.73 3.55
N PHE A 67 9.59 -0.18 2.61
CA PHE A 67 10.85 -0.75 2.14
C PHE A 67 11.97 0.19 2.52
N VAL A 68 12.87 -0.27 3.38
CA VAL A 68 14.07 0.48 3.81
C VAL A 68 15.26 -0.05 3.02
N SER A 69 16.00 0.84 2.37
CA SER A 69 17.13 0.48 1.52
C SER A 69 18.25 1.53 1.58
N PRO A 70 19.45 1.23 1.09
CA PRO A 70 20.50 2.22 0.93
C PRO A 70 20.12 3.40 0.01
N PHE A 71 19.10 3.22 -0.85
CA PHE A 71 18.67 4.22 -1.83
C PHE A 71 17.52 5.10 -1.35
N GLY A 72 17.02 4.90 -0.13
CA GLY A 72 15.90 5.61 0.45
C GLY A 72 14.89 4.69 1.09
N ILE A 73 13.85 5.30 1.65
CA ILE A 73 12.71 4.60 2.25
C ILE A 73 11.49 4.79 1.36
N PHE A 74 10.84 3.70 1.00
CA PHE A 74 9.67 3.72 0.12
C PHE A 74 8.43 3.31 0.91
N VAL A 75 7.47 4.23 0.98
CA VAL A 75 6.18 4.02 1.64
C VAL A 75 5.16 3.69 0.56
N LEU A 76 4.70 2.44 0.52
CA LEU A 76 3.83 1.95 -0.52
C LEU A 76 2.41 1.75 0.00
N GLU A 77 1.49 2.43 -0.65
CA GLU A 77 0.04 2.36 -0.46
C GLU A 77 -0.59 1.53 -1.58
N THR A 78 -1.42 0.57 -1.23
CA THR A 78 -2.07 -0.35 -2.17
C THR A 78 -3.52 0.05 -2.41
N LYS A 79 -3.93 0.18 -3.66
CA LYS A 79 -5.32 0.45 -4.07
C LYS A 79 -5.86 -0.66 -4.97
N HIS A 80 -6.79 -1.46 -4.47
CA HIS A 80 -7.49 -2.44 -5.31
C HIS A 80 -8.71 -1.82 -5.96
N MET A 81 -8.58 -1.43 -7.23
CA MET A 81 -9.65 -0.72 -7.96
C MET A 81 -9.90 -1.31 -9.35
N LYS A 82 -11.15 -1.15 -9.82
CA LYS A 82 -11.60 -1.55 -11.15
C LYS A 82 -12.16 -0.35 -11.92
N GLY A 83 -12.38 -0.51 -13.22
CA GLY A 83 -12.96 0.54 -14.07
C GLY A 83 -11.95 1.63 -14.44
N TRP A 84 -12.42 2.78 -14.77
CA TRP A 84 -11.59 3.90 -15.19
C TRP A 84 -11.26 4.81 -14.03
N ILE A 85 -9.99 5.19 -13.92
CA ILE A 85 -9.47 6.05 -12.87
C ILE A 85 -9.03 7.35 -13.51
N PHE A 86 -9.57 8.44 -13.00
CA PHE A 86 -9.22 9.80 -13.39
C PHE A 86 -8.64 10.51 -12.17
N GLY A 87 -7.50 11.16 -12.33
CA GLY A 87 -6.86 11.90 -11.26
C GLY A 87 -5.68 12.70 -11.75
N GLY A 88 -5.18 13.57 -10.88
CA GLY A 88 -4.00 14.39 -11.11
C GLY A 88 -3.33 14.71 -9.77
N GLU A 89 -2.07 15.11 -9.83
CA GLU A 89 -1.22 15.32 -8.67
C GLU A 89 -1.81 16.30 -7.66
N LYS A 90 -2.30 17.45 -8.14
CA LYS A 90 -2.80 18.55 -7.31
C LYS A 90 -4.24 18.37 -6.82
N GLN A 91 -5.01 17.45 -7.40
CA GLN A 91 -6.42 17.25 -7.07
C GLN A 91 -6.56 16.63 -5.67
N ALA A 92 -7.51 17.14 -4.88
CA ALA A 92 -7.79 16.59 -3.55
C ALA A 92 -8.49 15.23 -3.63
N GLN A 93 -9.35 15.07 -4.63
CA GLN A 93 -10.12 13.86 -4.88
C GLN A 93 -9.90 13.37 -6.31
N TRP A 94 -9.88 12.07 -6.47
CA TRP A 94 -9.85 11.38 -7.76
C TRP A 94 -11.21 10.72 -8.03
N THR A 95 -11.46 10.38 -9.29
CA THR A 95 -12.72 9.77 -9.72
C THR A 95 -12.49 8.37 -10.24
N GLN A 96 -13.28 7.42 -9.73
CA GLN A 96 -13.43 6.10 -10.30
C GLN A 96 -14.74 6.04 -11.09
N LEU A 97 -14.69 5.59 -12.35
CA LEU A 97 -15.86 5.34 -13.19
C LEU A 97 -16.03 3.84 -13.40
N ILE A 98 -17.16 3.30 -12.97
CA ILE A 98 -17.54 1.91 -13.17
C ILE A 98 -18.85 1.89 -13.97
N TYR A 99 -18.80 1.45 -15.21
CA TYR A 99 -19.89 1.61 -16.18
C TYR A 99 -20.28 3.10 -16.29
N LYS A 100 -21.50 3.46 -15.88
CA LYS A 100 -22.01 4.84 -15.90
C LYS A 100 -21.94 5.54 -14.53
N LYS A 101 -21.48 4.86 -13.47
CA LYS A 101 -21.47 5.36 -12.10
C LYS A 101 -20.09 5.94 -11.76
N ARG A 102 -20.09 7.17 -11.23
CA ARG A 102 -18.88 7.87 -10.76
C ARG A 102 -18.80 7.81 -9.25
N PHE A 103 -17.61 7.52 -8.74
CA PHE A 103 -17.30 7.48 -7.31
C PHE A 103 -16.07 8.36 -7.07
N ALA A 104 -16.21 9.35 -6.17
CA ALA A 104 -15.07 10.12 -5.71
C ALA A 104 -14.31 9.34 -4.64
N PHE A 105 -12.99 9.47 -4.61
CA PHE A 105 -12.13 8.96 -3.54
C PHE A 105 -10.95 9.89 -3.32
N GLN A 106 -10.40 9.87 -2.11
CA GLN A 106 -9.26 10.70 -1.75
C GLN A 106 -8.07 10.43 -2.67
N ASN A 107 -7.36 11.49 -3.08
CA ASN A 107 -6.10 11.35 -3.79
C ASN A 107 -5.13 10.50 -2.96
N PRO A 108 -4.67 9.33 -3.49
CA PRO A 108 -3.82 8.42 -2.73
C PRO A 108 -2.49 9.04 -2.30
N ASN A 109 -1.95 9.99 -3.06
CA ASN A 109 -0.74 10.71 -2.66
C ASN A 109 -0.97 11.54 -1.40
N ARG A 110 -2.14 12.16 -1.24
CA ARG A 110 -2.50 12.90 -0.02
C ARG A 110 -2.69 11.98 1.17
N GLN A 111 -3.26 10.81 0.96
CA GLN A 111 -3.36 9.78 1.99
C GLN A 111 -1.96 9.34 2.41
N ASN A 112 -1.13 8.94 1.46
CA ASN A 112 0.22 8.46 1.72
C ASN A 112 1.14 9.54 2.32
N TYR A 113 0.86 10.82 2.09
CA TYR A 113 1.60 11.93 2.70
C TYR A 113 1.57 11.89 4.22
N LYS A 114 0.45 11.53 4.84
CA LYS A 114 0.37 11.35 6.30
C LYS A 114 1.30 10.23 6.78
N HIS A 115 1.36 9.12 6.03
CA HIS A 115 2.24 8.01 6.33
C HIS A 115 3.72 8.42 6.24
N LEU A 116 4.09 9.20 5.20
CA LEU A 116 5.45 9.71 5.07
C LEU A 116 5.82 10.59 6.25
N LYS A 117 4.94 11.51 6.65
CA LYS A 117 5.19 12.40 7.81
C LYS A 117 5.37 11.64 9.11
N ALA A 118 4.52 10.65 9.38
CA ALA A 118 4.64 9.80 10.55
C ALA A 118 5.99 9.05 10.58
N LEU A 119 6.40 8.52 9.43
CA LEU A 119 7.65 7.78 9.31
C LEU A 119 8.88 8.70 9.42
N GLN A 120 8.83 9.89 8.80
CA GLN A 120 9.87 10.92 8.97
C GLN A 120 10.06 11.30 10.44
N ALA A 121 8.96 11.54 11.16
CA ALA A 121 9.01 11.86 12.59
C ALA A 121 9.56 10.70 13.42
N ALA A 122 9.11 9.46 13.17
CA ALA A 122 9.56 8.28 13.89
C ALA A 122 11.06 7.98 13.71
N LEU A 123 11.62 8.32 12.55
CA LEU A 123 13.03 8.08 12.21
C LEU A 123 13.94 9.32 12.36
N GLY A 124 13.37 10.51 12.56
CA GLY A 124 14.15 11.75 12.62
C GLY A 124 14.85 12.12 11.31
N ILE A 125 14.26 11.76 10.13
CA ILE A 125 14.88 11.95 8.81
C ILE A 125 14.13 12.97 7.95
N GLY A 126 14.85 13.60 7.03
CA GLY A 126 14.30 14.60 6.11
C GLY A 126 13.37 14.01 5.03
N PRO A 127 12.56 14.88 4.38
CA PRO A 127 11.60 14.47 3.36
C PRO A 127 12.26 13.87 2.11
N ASP A 128 13.48 14.27 1.79
CA ASP A 128 14.19 13.85 0.57
C ASP A 128 14.55 12.36 0.56
N PHE A 129 14.51 11.72 1.72
CA PHE A 129 14.87 10.31 1.90
C PHE A 129 13.66 9.37 1.96
N VAL A 130 12.43 9.90 1.95
CA VAL A 130 11.20 9.11 2.10
C VAL A 130 10.29 9.33 0.89
N HIS A 131 10.07 8.27 0.12
CA HIS A 131 9.40 8.32 -1.17
C HIS A 131 8.02 7.67 -1.12
N SER A 132 7.01 8.41 -1.62
CA SER A 132 5.65 7.88 -1.79
C SER A 132 5.61 6.94 -2.99
N VAL A 133 4.98 5.78 -2.83
CA VAL A 133 4.71 4.83 -3.91
C VAL A 133 3.25 4.40 -3.83
N ILE A 134 2.50 4.62 -4.90
CA ILE A 134 1.10 4.20 -4.98
C ILE A 134 0.99 3.10 -6.03
N VAL A 135 0.40 1.98 -5.65
CA VAL A 135 0.16 0.89 -6.60
C VAL A 135 -1.32 0.57 -6.72
N PHE A 136 -1.84 0.69 -7.93
CA PHE A 136 -3.16 0.20 -8.27
C PHE A 136 -3.07 -1.27 -8.70
N VAL A 137 -3.75 -2.13 -7.96
CA VAL A 137 -3.95 -3.53 -8.31
C VAL A 137 -5.40 -3.76 -8.75
N GLY A 138 -5.64 -4.84 -9.48
CA GLY A 138 -6.95 -5.11 -10.06
C GLY A 138 -7.13 -4.52 -11.47
N PRO A 139 -8.31 -4.67 -12.07
CA PRO A 139 -8.58 -4.34 -13.47
C PRO A 139 -8.92 -2.85 -13.70
N GLY A 140 -8.34 -1.94 -12.94
CA GLY A 140 -8.49 -0.49 -13.14
C GLY A 140 -7.60 0.02 -14.26
N THR A 141 -8.02 1.07 -14.98
CA THR A 141 -7.27 1.70 -16.07
C THR A 141 -7.19 3.20 -15.83
N PHE A 142 -5.97 3.76 -15.88
CA PHE A 142 -5.79 5.22 -15.82
C PHE A 142 -6.25 5.88 -17.12
N LYS A 143 -7.05 6.92 -17.01
CA LYS A 143 -7.57 7.72 -18.13
C LYS A 143 -6.99 9.13 -18.19
N THR A 144 -6.20 9.49 -17.20
CA THR A 144 -5.41 10.73 -17.14
C THR A 144 -3.94 10.38 -16.93
N ARG A 145 -3.06 11.31 -17.22
CA ARG A 145 -1.63 11.18 -16.90
C ARG A 145 -1.46 11.14 -15.39
N MET A 146 -0.81 10.11 -14.89
CA MET A 146 -0.50 9.94 -13.45
C MET A 146 0.92 10.40 -13.15
N PRO A 147 1.18 10.84 -11.89
CA PRO A 147 2.55 11.05 -11.41
C PRO A 147 3.38 9.77 -11.50
N ALA A 148 4.70 9.88 -11.62
CA ALA A 148 5.60 8.75 -11.80
C ALA A 148 5.53 7.71 -10.67
N ASN A 149 5.28 8.16 -9.43
CA ASN A 149 5.13 7.31 -8.25
C ASN A 149 3.78 6.57 -8.19
N VAL A 150 2.83 6.88 -9.09
CA VAL A 150 1.52 6.22 -9.17
C VAL A 150 1.54 5.19 -10.30
N THR A 151 1.48 3.94 -9.94
CA THR A 151 1.75 2.84 -10.86
C THR A 151 0.61 1.82 -10.89
N ARG A 152 0.65 0.91 -11.85
CA ARG A 152 -0.25 -0.24 -11.94
C ARG A 152 0.54 -1.55 -11.93
N GLY A 153 -0.06 -2.55 -11.29
CA GLY A 153 0.48 -3.91 -11.32
C GLY A 153 1.91 -4.00 -10.79
N GLY A 154 2.89 -4.20 -11.64
CA GLY A 154 4.32 -4.33 -11.30
C GLY A 154 5.15 -3.07 -11.44
N GLY A 155 4.59 -1.99 -11.95
CA GLY A 155 5.32 -0.76 -12.27
C GLY A 155 6.03 -0.13 -11.07
N TRP A 156 5.48 -0.30 -9.87
CA TRP A 156 6.09 0.21 -8.64
C TRP A 156 7.50 -0.36 -8.37
N VAL A 157 7.78 -1.57 -8.80
CA VAL A 157 9.13 -2.17 -8.66
C VAL A 157 10.15 -1.41 -9.51
N HIS A 158 9.77 -1.05 -10.75
CA HIS A 158 10.63 -0.25 -11.62
C HIS A 158 10.84 1.15 -11.03
N TYR A 159 9.78 1.75 -10.49
CA TYR A 159 9.88 3.05 -9.83
C TYR A 159 10.83 3.01 -8.63
N ILE A 160 10.73 2.04 -7.73
CA ILE A 160 11.65 1.90 -6.59
C ILE A 160 13.10 1.68 -7.09
N LYS A 161 13.31 0.81 -8.08
CA LYS A 161 14.63 0.51 -8.63
C LYS A 161 15.26 1.65 -9.45
N SER A 162 14.50 2.68 -9.81
CA SER A 162 15.05 3.87 -10.46
C SER A 162 15.88 4.75 -9.53
N PHE A 163 15.74 4.58 -8.22
CA PHE A 163 16.58 5.22 -7.21
C PHE A 163 17.87 4.40 -7.05
N GLN A 164 18.99 4.95 -7.49
CA GLN A 164 20.29 4.25 -7.51
C GLN A 164 21.36 4.95 -6.67
N GLN A 165 21.11 6.20 -6.27
CA GLN A 165 22.03 6.94 -5.42
C GLN A 165 21.97 6.40 -3.99
N THR A 166 23.11 5.99 -3.46
CA THR A 166 23.22 5.57 -2.05
C THR A 166 23.14 6.79 -1.14
N VAL A 167 22.13 6.82 -0.29
CA VAL A 167 21.88 7.89 0.68
C VAL A 167 22.00 7.40 2.13
N PHE A 168 21.98 6.08 2.35
CA PHE A 168 22.17 5.46 3.66
C PHE A 168 23.21 4.35 3.63
N SER A 169 24.01 4.27 4.68
CA SER A 169 24.87 3.12 4.95
C SER A 169 24.06 1.92 5.45
N GLU A 170 24.61 0.71 5.37
CA GLU A 170 23.97 -0.51 5.92
C GLU A 170 23.70 -0.41 7.43
N ALA A 171 24.58 0.25 8.17
CA ALA A 171 24.38 0.50 9.59
C ALA A 171 23.16 1.39 9.85
N GLN A 172 22.97 2.45 9.06
CA GLN A 172 21.79 3.32 9.13
C GLN A 172 20.51 2.57 8.75
N VAL A 173 20.54 1.77 7.69
CA VAL A 173 19.41 0.91 7.29
C VAL A 173 19.02 -0.03 8.43
N THR A 174 19.99 -0.66 9.07
CA THR A 174 19.74 -1.58 10.20
C THR A 174 19.16 -0.84 11.41
N ALA A 175 19.71 0.32 11.77
CA ALA A 175 19.22 1.14 12.88
C ALA A 175 17.77 1.62 12.64
N MET A 176 17.46 2.09 11.42
CA MET A 176 16.09 2.50 11.05
C MET A 176 15.09 1.34 11.15
N LEU A 177 15.48 0.14 10.72
CA LEU A 177 14.64 -1.05 10.88
C LEU A 177 14.35 -1.38 12.34
N GLN A 178 15.37 -1.33 13.19
CA GLN A 178 15.21 -1.57 14.63
C GLN A 178 14.29 -0.52 15.26
N THR A 179 14.47 0.75 14.92
CA THR A 179 13.60 1.84 15.39
C THR A 179 12.15 1.63 14.99
N LEU A 180 11.89 1.29 13.71
CA LEU A 180 10.53 1.02 13.24
C LEU A 180 9.92 -0.24 13.86
N GLN A 181 10.71 -1.28 14.09
CA GLN A 181 10.25 -2.50 14.74
C GLN A 181 9.90 -2.28 16.22
N ALA A 182 10.68 -1.47 16.92
CA ALA A 182 10.44 -1.11 18.31
C ALA A 182 9.27 -0.12 18.47
N GLY A 183 9.15 0.85 17.56
CA GLY A 183 8.15 1.92 17.64
C GLY A 183 6.78 1.57 17.06
N ARG A 184 6.64 0.47 16.33
CA ARG A 184 5.33 0.06 15.77
C ARG A 184 4.44 -0.52 16.87
N LEU A 185 3.17 -0.14 16.83
CA LEU A 185 2.16 -0.78 17.68
C LEU A 185 1.93 -2.22 17.25
N ALA A 186 1.69 -3.10 18.23
CA ALA A 186 1.31 -4.47 17.93
C ALA A 186 0.00 -4.49 17.11
N PRO A 187 -0.13 -5.36 16.08
CA PRO A 187 -1.33 -5.46 15.29
C PRO A 187 -2.46 -6.13 16.10
N THR A 188 -3.16 -5.34 16.91
CA THR A 188 -4.33 -5.79 17.68
C THR A 188 -5.61 -5.48 16.92
N LEU A 189 -6.74 -6.13 17.31
CA LEU A 189 -8.05 -5.80 16.77
C LEU A 189 -8.48 -4.37 17.13
N ALA A 190 -7.98 -3.81 18.22
CA ALA A 190 -8.22 -2.43 18.63
C ALA A 190 -7.56 -1.44 17.66
N THR A 191 -6.28 -1.63 17.29
CA THR A 191 -5.56 -0.77 16.34
C THR A 191 -6.14 -0.82 14.92
N ARG A 192 -6.89 -1.87 14.56
CA ARG A 192 -7.59 -1.98 13.26
C ARG A 192 -8.95 -1.28 13.22
N ARG A 193 -9.54 -0.94 14.38
CA ARG A 193 -10.85 -0.27 14.46
C ARG A 193 -10.77 1.25 14.44
N GLU A 194 -9.60 1.82 14.65
CA GLU A 194 -9.35 3.27 14.63
C GLU A 194 -9.01 3.81 13.23
N HIS A 195 -9.02 2.93 12.21
CA HIS A 195 -8.83 3.20 10.77
C HIS A 195 -10.05 2.75 9.98
#